data_0c966b9118b6d20d9978a7335574e312
#
_entry.id   0c966b9118b6d20d9978a7335574e312
#
_cell.length_a   1.000
_cell.length_b   1.000
_cell.length_c   1.000
_cell.angle_alpha   90.00
_cell.angle_beta   90.00
_cell.angle_gamma   90.00
#
_symmetry.space_group_name_H-M   'P 1'
#
loop_
_entity.id
_entity.type
_entity.pdbx_description
1 polymer ?
#
loop_
_entity_poly.entity_id
_entity_poly.type
_entity_poly.pdbx_seq_one_letter_code
_entity_poly.pdbx_strand_id
1 'polypeptide(L)'
;MRRHSLHLYPVLIGALAIALAAALGITLGAPAARAATVTVQAESYAAQSGVILETTADMGGGQNAAYLADGDWMRFDQVDLGPAGHLAVSARIAAATGSGSVELRTGSLTGPLLAVIQTDPTGGWQTWATRSADVTTHPTGAQTVFAVLRSTMPGDFVNINWFSFVSGGDGPAPGWVDVDQAKWQAQLTQFRAMTPAPVPADAVRVPEFNATCTYSHSKPDDPIVAPGLPGASHMHSFFGNKSTDAFTTTQSLLANTGTSCTPAKDLSAYWIPTLYERGKAVEPDGMIVYYGSRLPDPTATVPFPQGFRMIAGNAKLQVATPAGSPNQFWCAGPGGETGRSADGNWPQCAPTANLVYQLVFPDCWDGKHLDSPDHKSHVAFTYDGKCSGAYPVAIPSVSFVISYPTSGSADGFSLASGMASSIHGDFFNAWDTVALGQRVKDCIVQSAKCNSAGTF
;
A
#
# COMPACT_ATOMS: atom_id res chain seq x y z
N MET A 1 75.71 46.50 52.18
CA MET A 1 74.97 45.24 52.28
C MET A 1 73.88 45.30 51.30
N ARG A 2 74.07 44.74 50.08
CA ARG A 2 73.04 44.63 49.05
C ARG A 2 73.03 43.19 48.59
N ARG A 3 71.92 42.49 48.73
CA ARG A 3 71.71 41.16 48.24
C ARG A 3 71.07 41.23 46.84
N HIS A 4 71.75 40.66 45.84
CA HIS A 4 71.23 40.48 44.51
C HIS A 4 70.44 39.16 44.46
N SER A 5 69.17 39.25 44.03
CA SER A 5 68.31 38.08 43.76
C SER A 5 68.52 37.65 42.29
N LEU A 6 68.98 36.41 42.08
CA LEU A 6 68.97 35.76 40.76
C LEU A 6 67.56 35.18 40.48
N HIS A 7 66.98 35.60 39.39
CA HIS A 7 65.80 34.96 38.82
C HIS A 7 66.20 33.80 37.90
N LEU A 8 65.87 32.58 38.30
CA LEU A 8 65.91 31.38 37.46
C LEU A 8 64.62 31.27 36.68
N TYR A 9 64.73 31.22 35.32
CA TYR A 9 63.64 30.84 34.43
C TYR A 9 63.60 29.31 34.27
N PRO A 10 62.44 28.64 34.43
CA PRO A 10 62.33 27.23 34.02
C PRO A 10 62.06 27.15 32.53
N VAL A 11 62.84 26.34 31.85
CA VAL A 11 62.65 25.91 30.47
C VAL A 11 61.50 24.89 30.43
N LEU A 12 60.41 25.24 29.79
CA LEU A 12 59.32 24.29 29.54
C LEU A 12 59.67 23.45 28.30
N ILE A 13 59.95 22.16 28.50
CA ILE A 13 60.02 21.17 27.43
C ILE A 13 58.56 20.76 27.14
N GLY A 14 58.06 21.21 26.01
CA GLY A 14 56.76 20.80 25.50
C GLY A 14 56.86 19.42 24.84
N ALA A 15 56.29 18.40 25.48
CA ALA A 15 56.07 17.11 24.86
C ALA A 15 54.83 17.20 23.94
N LEU A 16 55.07 17.10 22.64
CA LEU A 16 54.02 17.04 21.61
C LEU A 16 53.40 15.65 21.63
N ALA A 17 52.29 15.44 22.34
CA ALA A 17 51.48 14.23 22.25
C ALA A 17 50.59 14.33 21.00
N ILE A 18 50.93 13.60 19.93
CA ILE A 18 50.09 13.41 18.77
C ILE A 18 48.98 12.44 19.19
N ALA A 19 47.79 12.95 19.49
CA ALA A 19 46.58 12.16 19.65
C ALA A 19 46.05 11.77 18.27
N LEU A 20 46.22 10.52 17.88
CA LEU A 20 45.54 9.91 16.74
C LEU A 20 44.07 9.76 17.07
N ALA A 21 43.23 10.73 16.75
CA ALA A 21 41.77 10.56 16.81
C ALA A 21 41.38 9.75 15.59
N ALA A 22 41.08 8.45 15.82
CA ALA A 22 40.36 7.64 14.87
C ALA A 22 38.91 8.20 14.76
N ALA A 23 38.69 9.00 13.72
CA ALA A 23 37.32 9.43 13.38
C ALA A 23 36.52 8.21 12.92
N LEU A 24 35.76 7.60 13.84
CA LEU A 24 34.62 6.77 13.45
C LEU A 24 33.65 7.70 12.71
N GLY A 25 33.65 7.60 11.39
CA GLY A 25 32.65 8.24 10.54
C GLY A 25 31.31 7.59 10.77
N ILE A 26 30.57 8.03 11.79
CA ILE A 26 29.14 7.79 11.88
C ILE A 26 28.53 8.69 10.81
N THR A 27 28.32 8.15 9.61
CA THR A 27 27.39 8.75 8.65
C THR A 27 26.01 8.63 9.26
N LEU A 28 25.54 9.66 9.92
CA LEU A 28 24.13 9.85 10.20
C LEU A 28 23.48 9.86 8.82
N GLY A 29 22.85 8.73 8.44
CA GLY A 29 22.03 8.68 7.25
C GLY A 29 21.03 9.83 7.36
N ALA A 30 20.96 10.68 6.33
CA ALA A 30 19.93 11.71 6.27
C ALA A 30 18.57 11.02 6.50
N PRO A 31 17.68 11.61 7.30
CA PRO A 31 16.34 11.04 7.46
C PRO A 31 15.73 10.91 6.07
N ALA A 32 15.18 9.72 5.78
CA ALA A 32 14.51 9.48 4.51
C ALA A 32 13.46 10.58 4.32
N ALA A 33 13.49 11.21 3.14
CA ALA A 33 12.55 12.28 2.82
C ALA A 33 11.14 11.71 2.90
N ARG A 34 10.34 12.24 3.81
CA ARG A 34 8.93 11.89 3.94
C ARG A 34 8.22 12.31 2.67
N ALA A 35 7.32 11.46 2.14
CA ALA A 35 6.46 11.85 1.04
C ALA A 35 5.75 13.16 1.39
N ALA A 36 5.95 14.18 0.56
CA ALA A 36 5.30 15.46 0.72
C ALA A 36 4.17 15.56 -0.31
N THR A 37 2.97 15.89 0.16
CA THR A 37 1.82 16.13 -0.71
C THR A 37 1.56 17.62 -0.77
N VAL A 38 1.52 18.16 -1.98
CA VAL A 38 1.06 19.51 -2.27
C VAL A 38 -0.22 19.41 -3.07
N THR A 39 -1.33 19.90 -2.51
CA THR A 39 -2.61 20.00 -3.23
C THR A 39 -2.86 21.47 -3.58
N VAL A 40 -3.16 21.71 -4.85
CA VAL A 40 -3.44 23.05 -5.40
C VAL A 40 -4.87 23.05 -5.91
N GLN A 41 -5.73 23.87 -5.32
CA GLN A 41 -7.11 24.04 -5.78
C GLN A 41 -7.10 24.74 -7.13
N ALA A 42 -7.92 24.26 -8.07
CA ALA A 42 -7.91 24.78 -9.43
C ALA A 42 -8.33 26.27 -9.49
N GLU A 43 -9.20 26.67 -8.58
CA GLU A 43 -9.61 28.08 -8.44
C GLU A 43 -8.54 29.00 -7.83
N SER A 44 -7.45 28.45 -7.28
CA SER A 44 -6.36 29.22 -6.66
C SER A 44 -5.27 29.66 -7.65
N TYR A 45 -5.57 29.66 -8.95
CA TYR A 45 -4.62 30.09 -9.97
C TYR A 45 -4.11 31.52 -9.78
N ALA A 46 -2.84 31.77 -10.10
CA ALA A 46 -2.24 33.12 -10.12
C ALA A 46 -2.55 33.87 -11.41
N ALA A 47 -2.79 33.15 -12.52
CA ALA A 47 -3.23 33.71 -13.82
C ALA A 47 -3.93 32.61 -14.62
N GLN A 48 -4.78 33.01 -15.55
CA GLN A 48 -5.52 32.06 -16.38
C GLN A 48 -5.96 32.67 -17.72
N SER A 49 -6.44 31.81 -18.63
CA SER A 49 -7.21 32.19 -19.83
C SER A 49 -8.30 31.14 -20.06
N GLY A 50 -9.53 31.59 -20.32
CA GLY A 50 -10.67 30.75 -20.64
C GLY A 50 -11.40 30.13 -19.45
N VAL A 51 -10.91 30.29 -18.23
CA VAL A 51 -11.44 29.63 -17.03
C VAL A 51 -12.60 30.41 -16.43
N ILE A 52 -13.70 29.72 -16.14
CA ILE A 52 -14.83 30.20 -15.37
C ILE A 52 -14.91 29.38 -14.07
N LEU A 53 -15.24 30.01 -12.95
CA LEU A 53 -15.42 29.32 -11.68
C LEU A 53 -16.90 29.02 -11.45
N GLU A 54 -17.17 27.80 -10.97
CA GLU A 54 -18.51 27.42 -10.53
C GLU A 54 -18.43 26.69 -9.16
N THR A 55 -19.56 26.60 -8.46
CA THR A 55 -19.66 25.84 -7.21
C THR A 55 -19.52 24.35 -7.51
N THR A 56 -18.62 23.67 -6.79
CA THR A 56 -18.42 22.24 -6.96
C THR A 56 -19.37 21.41 -6.09
N ALA A 57 -19.84 20.27 -6.62
CA ALA A 57 -20.52 19.22 -5.85
C ALA A 57 -19.54 18.16 -5.33
N ASP A 58 -18.23 18.31 -5.55
CA ASP A 58 -17.22 17.38 -5.07
C ASP A 58 -17.07 17.43 -3.54
N MET A 59 -16.49 16.38 -3.00
CA MET A 59 -16.24 16.27 -1.56
C MET A 59 -15.29 17.39 -1.10
N GLY A 60 -15.69 18.13 -0.05
CA GLY A 60 -14.97 19.29 0.45
C GLY A 60 -15.61 20.63 0.07
N GLY A 61 -16.51 20.68 -0.93
CA GLY A 61 -17.18 21.91 -1.37
C GLY A 61 -16.21 22.91 -2.03
N GLY A 62 -16.60 24.18 -2.08
CA GLY A 62 -15.81 25.27 -2.68
C GLY A 62 -16.18 25.54 -4.14
N GLN A 63 -15.20 25.86 -4.94
CA GLN A 63 -15.34 26.12 -6.38
C GLN A 63 -14.45 25.17 -7.18
N ASN A 64 -14.72 25.06 -8.46
CA ASN A 64 -13.88 24.38 -9.43
C ASN A 64 -13.66 25.25 -10.66
N ALA A 65 -12.59 25.02 -11.38
CA ALA A 65 -12.40 25.56 -12.73
C ALA A 65 -13.31 24.79 -13.68
N ALA A 66 -14.17 25.50 -14.40
CA ALA A 66 -15.20 24.95 -15.26
C ALA A 66 -15.15 25.57 -16.66
N TYR A 67 -15.93 24.97 -17.57
CA TYR A 67 -16.06 25.41 -18.96
C TYR A 67 -14.72 25.43 -19.70
N LEU A 68 -13.86 24.45 -19.41
CA LEU A 68 -12.50 24.39 -19.95
C LEU A 68 -12.51 23.77 -21.36
N ALA A 69 -11.97 24.52 -22.32
CA ALA A 69 -11.87 24.17 -23.73
C ALA A 69 -10.40 24.02 -24.18
N ASP A 70 -10.20 23.61 -25.43
CA ASP A 70 -8.85 23.52 -26.00
C ASP A 70 -8.14 24.87 -26.00
N GLY A 71 -6.90 24.89 -25.52
CA GLY A 71 -6.08 26.11 -25.43
C GLY A 71 -6.25 26.92 -24.16
N ASP A 72 -7.23 26.59 -23.32
CA ASP A 72 -7.36 27.24 -22.01
C ASP A 72 -6.20 26.82 -21.09
N TRP A 73 -5.91 27.67 -20.10
CA TRP A 73 -4.81 27.37 -19.19
C TRP A 73 -4.96 28.06 -17.83
N MET A 74 -4.32 27.46 -16.82
CA MET A 74 -4.15 28.01 -15.47
C MET A 74 -2.67 28.02 -15.09
N ARG A 75 -2.21 29.05 -14.36
CA ARG A 75 -0.87 29.13 -13.79
C ARG A 75 -0.93 29.09 -12.27
N PHE A 76 -0.10 28.26 -11.69
CA PHE A 76 0.11 28.14 -10.26
C PHE A 76 1.56 28.43 -9.92
N ASP A 77 1.78 29.37 -9.00
CA ASP A 77 3.12 29.77 -8.58
C ASP A 77 3.51 29.04 -7.28
N GLN A 78 4.82 28.82 -7.09
CA GLN A 78 5.38 28.21 -5.88
C GLN A 78 4.81 26.82 -5.56
N VAL A 79 4.50 26.02 -6.56
CA VAL A 79 4.14 24.59 -6.38
C VAL A 79 5.41 23.82 -6.04
N ASP A 80 5.49 23.31 -4.82
CA ASP A 80 6.65 22.52 -4.39
C ASP A 80 6.56 21.09 -4.94
N LEU A 81 7.42 20.78 -5.92
CA LEU A 81 7.52 19.45 -6.53
C LEU A 81 8.43 18.51 -5.72
N GLY A 82 8.96 18.96 -4.58
CA GLY A 82 9.80 18.16 -3.68
C GLY A 82 11.20 17.87 -4.18
N PRO A 83 11.89 16.87 -3.59
CA PRO A 83 13.23 16.46 -4.00
C PRO A 83 13.20 15.69 -5.32
N ALA A 84 14.37 15.51 -5.93
CA ALA A 84 14.50 14.63 -7.10
C ALA A 84 14.06 13.20 -6.78
N GLY A 85 13.43 12.55 -7.74
CA GLY A 85 12.90 11.20 -7.58
C GLY A 85 11.57 11.01 -8.29
N HIS A 86 10.74 10.14 -7.75
CA HIS A 86 9.39 9.92 -8.24
C HIS A 86 8.46 11.07 -7.81
N LEU A 87 7.60 11.50 -8.71
CA LEU A 87 6.53 12.45 -8.48
C LEU A 87 5.23 11.89 -9.07
N ALA A 88 4.28 11.56 -8.22
CA ALA A 88 2.92 11.25 -8.67
C ALA A 88 2.12 12.56 -8.80
N VAL A 89 1.50 12.75 -9.96
CA VAL A 89 0.69 13.92 -10.25
C VAL A 89 -0.73 13.48 -10.55
N SER A 90 -1.71 14.11 -9.93
CA SER A 90 -3.12 13.81 -10.18
C SER A 90 -3.96 15.08 -10.34
N ALA A 91 -5.07 14.94 -11.07
CA ALA A 91 -6.11 15.95 -11.18
C ALA A 91 -7.47 15.34 -10.82
N ARG A 92 -8.28 16.09 -10.10
CA ARG A 92 -9.68 15.80 -9.83
C ARG A 92 -10.53 16.44 -10.88
N ILE A 93 -11.12 15.63 -11.75
CA ILE A 93 -11.81 16.08 -12.95
C ILE A 93 -13.29 15.65 -13.00
N ALA A 94 -14.10 16.39 -13.72
CA ALA A 94 -15.43 15.98 -14.13
C ALA A 94 -15.65 16.31 -15.62
N ALA A 95 -16.11 15.33 -16.39
CA ALA A 95 -16.34 15.44 -17.83
C ALA A 95 -17.62 14.72 -18.22
N ALA A 96 -18.54 15.37 -18.91
CA ALA A 96 -19.82 14.75 -19.29
C ALA A 96 -19.65 13.79 -20.47
N THR A 97 -19.11 14.26 -21.59
CA THR A 97 -18.98 13.49 -22.83
C THR A 97 -17.67 13.74 -23.57
N GLY A 98 -16.95 14.80 -23.21
CA GLY A 98 -15.71 15.20 -23.87
C GLY A 98 -14.52 14.39 -23.43
N SER A 99 -13.51 14.30 -24.27
CA SER A 99 -12.20 13.77 -23.93
C SER A 99 -11.08 14.69 -24.42
N GLY A 100 -9.98 14.68 -23.68
CA GLY A 100 -8.81 15.49 -23.97
C GLY A 100 -7.71 15.18 -22.98
N SER A 101 -6.86 16.14 -22.72
CA SER A 101 -5.80 16.02 -21.72
C SER A 101 -5.49 17.35 -21.06
N VAL A 102 -4.90 17.29 -19.88
CA VAL A 102 -4.25 18.41 -19.21
C VAL A 102 -2.76 18.19 -19.31
N GLU A 103 -2.05 19.07 -20.01
CA GLU A 103 -0.60 19.10 -20.02
C GLU A 103 -0.11 19.99 -18.87
N LEU A 104 0.55 19.39 -17.88
CA LEU A 104 1.23 20.15 -16.85
C LEU A 104 2.63 20.49 -17.33
N ARG A 105 2.98 21.78 -17.32
CA ARG A 105 4.26 22.29 -17.81
C ARG A 105 4.92 23.17 -16.76
N THR A 106 6.26 23.21 -16.73
CA THR A 106 7.00 24.05 -15.79
C THR A 106 7.53 25.31 -16.46
N GLY A 107 7.52 26.44 -15.75
CA GLY A 107 8.11 27.70 -16.12
C GLY A 107 7.30 28.55 -17.12
N SER A 108 6.70 27.95 -18.17
CA SER A 108 5.88 28.65 -19.16
C SER A 108 4.86 27.73 -19.85
N LEU A 109 3.93 28.31 -20.62
CA LEU A 109 2.92 27.57 -21.42
C LEU A 109 3.55 26.59 -22.43
N THR A 110 4.76 26.86 -22.90
CA THR A 110 5.53 26.02 -23.82
C THR A 110 6.77 25.42 -23.14
N GLY A 111 6.88 25.54 -21.83
CA GLY A 111 7.97 25.01 -21.04
C GLY A 111 8.05 23.49 -21.02
N PRO A 112 9.05 22.92 -20.34
CA PRO A 112 9.18 21.49 -20.22
C PRO A 112 7.89 20.82 -19.75
N LEU A 113 7.48 19.74 -20.43
CA LEU A 113 6.33 18.94 -20.06
C LEU A 113 6.64 18.17 -18.79
N LEU A 114 5.82 18.37 -17.77
CA LEU A 114 5.90 17.65 -16.50
C LEU A 114 5.06 16.36 -16.55
N ALA A 115 3.80 16.48 -16.93
CA ALA A 115 2.85 15.37 -16.99
C ALA A 115 1.76 15.61 -18.04
N VAL A 116 1.13 14.52 -18.51
CA VAL A 116 -0.11 14.56 -19.29
C VAL A 116 -1.16 13.73 -18.56
N ILE A 117 -2.25 14.37 -18.17
CA ILE A 117 -3.37 13.72 -17.49
C ILE A 117 -4.52 13.60 -18.48
N GLN A 118 -4.99 12.39 -18.76
CA GLN A 118 -6.13 12.16 -19.65
C GLN A 118 -7.45 12.53 -18.97
N THR A 119 -8.35 13.14 -19.73
CA THR A 119 -9.63 13.64 -19.21
C THR A 119 -10.82 12.89 -19.81
N ASP A 120 -10.78 11.55 -19.74
CA ASP A 120 -11.89 10.72 -20.21
C ASP A 120 -13.20 11.03 -19.48
N PRO A 121 -14.36 10.81 -20.14
CA PRO A 121 -15.67 11.07 -19.54
C PRO A 121 -15.85 10.41 -18.18
N THR A 122 -16.42 11.16 -17.24
CA THR A 122 -16.75 10.70 -15.89
C THR A 122 -18.26 10.50 -15.69
N GLY A 123 -19.06 10.85 -16.70
CA GLY A 123 -20.52 10.71 -16.69
C GLY A 123 -21.31 11.98 -16.33
N GLY A 124 -20.64 13.13 -16.13
CA GLY A 124 -21.31 14.39 -15.86
C GLY A 124 -20.34 15.51 -15.47
N TRP A 125 -20.78 16.77 -15.62
CA TRP A 125 -19.99 17.96 -15.31
C TRP A 125 -19.69 18.15 -13.81
N GLN A 126 -20.37 17.41 -12.94
CA GLN A 126 -20.17 17.36 -11.49
C GLN A 126 -20.03 15.91 -10.98
N THR A 127 -19.74 14.97 -11.89
CA THR A 127 -19.40 13.58 -11.55
C THR A 127 -17.88 13.48 -11.54
N TRP A 128 -17.32 13.52 -10.35
CA TRP A 128 -15.88 13.68 -10.12
C TRP A 128 -15.12 12.38 -10.12
N ALA A 129 -13.98 12.34 -10.81
CA ALA A 129 -13.02 11.24 -10.79
C ALA A 129 -11.59 11.78 -10.70
N THR A 130 -10.70 11.04 -10.04
CA THR A 130 -9.26 11.35 -10.03
C THR A 130 -8.58 10.66 -11.20
N ARG A 131 -7.71 11.40 -11.90
CA ARG A 131 -6.86 10.91 -12.98
C ARG A 131 -5.41 11.24 -12.65
N SER A 132 -4.48 10.35 -13.00
CA SER A 132 -3.09 10.43 -12.54
C SER A 132 -2.10 10.21 -13.66
N ALA A 133 -0.89 10.72 -13.45
CA ALA A 133 0.28 10.46 -14.26
C ALA A 133 1.52 10.40 -13.38
N ASP A 134 2.46 9.51 -13.71
CA ASP A 134 3.72 9.38 -13.02
C ASP A 134 4.82 10.15 -13.74
N VAL A 135 5.69 10.79 -12.96
CA VAL A 135 6.82 11.57 -13.45
C VAL A 135 8.09 11.05 -12.81
N THR A 136 8.98 10.51 -13.63
CA THR A 136 10.25 9.94 -13.18
C THR A 136 11.38 10.95 -13.09
N THR A 137 11.25 12.09 -13.79
CA THR A 137 12.24 13.16 -13.82
C THR A 137 11.53 14.50 -13.84
N HIS A 138 11.78 15.34 -12.84
CA HIS A 138 11.20 16.67 -12.70
C HIS A 138 12.17 17.66 -12.05
N PRO A 139 11.97 18.99 -12.21
CA PRO A 139 12.70 19.99 -11.46
C PRO A 139 12.33 19.90 -9.98
N THR A 140 13.27 20.14 -9.08
CA THR A 140 13.08 20.05 -7.62
C THR A 140 12.59 21.36 -7.01
N GLY A 141 11.93 21.26 -5.84
CA GLY A 141 11.47 22.40 -5.07
C GLY A 141 10.33 23.18 -5.72
N ALA A 142 10.17 24.43 -5.30
CA ALA A 142 9.07 25.28 -5.74
C ALA A 142 9.20 25.69 -7.21
N GLN A 143 8.16 25.45 -8.00
CA GLN A 143 8.08 25.72 -9.43
C GLN A 143 6.84 26.55 -9.78
N THR A 144 6.89 27.25 -10.90
CA THR A 144 5.69 27.74 -11.57
C THR A 144 5.16 26.63 -12.49
N VAL A 145 3.94 26.18 -12.25
CA VAL A 145 3.28 25.13 -13.03
C VAL A 145 2.14 25.72 -13.86
N PHE A 146 2.10 25.35 -15.13
CA PHE A 146 1.01 25.68 -16.04
C PHE A 146 0.20 24.40 -16.32
N ALA A 147 -1.11 24.44 -16.13
CA ALA A 147 -2.06 23.44 -16.61
C ALA A 147 -2.64 23.94 -17.93
N VAL A 148 -2.31 23.28 -19.04
CA VAL A 148 -2.72 23.64 -20.39
C VAL A 148 -3.69 22.60 -20.92
N LEU A 149 -4.89 23.01 -21.32
CA LEU A 149 -5.96 22.13 -21.76
C LEU A 149 -5.81 21.79 -23.25
N ARG A 150 -5.97 20.52 -23.61
CA ARG A 150 -5.85 20.02 -24.98
C ARG A 150 -7.00 19.10 -25.33
N SER A 151 -7.72 19.45 -26.41
CA SER A 151 -8.77 18.61 -26.96
C SER A 151 -8.91 18.87 -28.46
N THR A 152 -9.33 17.86 -29.19
CA THR A 152 -9.76 18.01 -30.60
C THR A 152 -11.26 18.22 -30.71
N MET A 153 -11.98 18.22 -29.61
CA MET A 153 -13.42 18.43 -29.57
C MET A 153 -13.73 19.93 -29.57
N PRO A 154 -14.79 20.35 -30.24
CA PRO A 154 -15.25 21.73 -30.15
C PRO A 154 -15.92 21.97 -28.77
N GLY A 155 -15.59 23.12 -28.14
CA GLY A 155 -16.19 23.57 -26.88
C GLY A 155 -15.58 22.93 -25.64
N ASP A 156 -16.31 23.07 -24.55
CA ASP A 156 -15.88 22.65 -23.23
C ASP A 156 -15.84 21.13 -23.11
N PHE A 157 -14.79 20.58 -22.45
CA PHE A 157 -14.63 19.14 -22.36
C PHE A 157 -14.33 18.64 -20.94
N VAL A 158 -13.92 19.52 -20.01
CA VAL A 158 -13.57 19.11 -18.63
C VAL A 158 -13.77 20.25 -17.62
N ASN A 159 -14.13 19.88 -16.40
CA ASN A 159 -14.02 20.68 -15.19
C ASN A 159 -12.91 20.12 -14.31
N ILE A 160 -12.19 20.97 -13.57
CA ILE A 160 -11.08 20.57 -12.70
C ILE A 160 -11.28 21.19 -11.32
N ASN A 161 -11.24 20.35 -10.27
CA ASN A 161 -11.37 20.80 -8.89
C ASN A 161 -10.00 21.09 -8.26
N TRP A 162 -9.05 20.16 -8.37
CA TRP A 162 -7.71 20.33 -7.81
C TRP A 162 -6.65 19.51 -8.57
N PHE A 163 -5.39 19.89 -8.35
CA PHE A 163 -4.20 19.10 -8.68
C PHE A 163 -3.48 18.66 -7.40
N SER A 164 -2.92 17.48 -7.40
CA SER A 164 -2.08 16.98 -6.30
C SER A 164 -0.74 16.53 -6.83
N PHE A 165 0.32 16.90 -6.11
CA PHE A 165 1.71 16.56 -6.39
C PHE A 165 2.26 15.84 -5.18
N VAL A 166 2.63 14.56 -5.33
CA VAL A 166 3.16 13.72 -4.26
C VAL A 166 4.60 13.36 -4.58
N SER A 167 5.53 13.95 -3.85
CA SER A 167 6.96 13.76 -4.06
C SER A 167 7.60 12.95 -2.93
N GLY A 168 8.66 12.20 -3.26
CA GLY A 168 9.49 11.53 -2.26
C GLY A 168 8.87 10.31 -1.59
N GLY A 169 7.73 9.83 -2.07
CA GLY A 169 7.22 8.50 -1.72
C GLY A 169 7.89 7.42 -2.56
N ASP A 170 7.88 6.18 -2.07
CA ASP A 170 8.06 5.00 -2.91
C ASP A 170 6.80 4.87 -3.79
N GLY A 171 6.50 5.91 -4.62
CA GLY A 171 5.36 5.91 -5.53
C GLY A 171 5.44 4.73 -6.48
N PRO A 172 4.32 4.34 -7.13
CA PRO A 172 4.37 3.25 -8.07
C PRO A 172 5.34 3.64 -9.17
N ALA A 173 6.52 3.07 -9.13
CA ALA A 173 7.26 3.00 -10.37
C ALA A 173 6.34 2.25 -11.34
N PRO A 174 6.09 2.73 -12.57
CA PRO A 174 5.48 1.91 -13.60
C PRO A 174 6.49 0.80 -13.91
N GLY A 175 6.57 -0.21 -13.06
CA GLY A 175 7.61 -1.21 -13.14
C GLY A 175 7.71 -2.09 -11.91
N TRP A 176 8.71 -2.92 -11.95
CA TRP A 176 9.07 -3.83 -10.87
C TRP A 176 9.77 -3.06 -9.74
N VAL A 177 9.39 -3.36 -8.49
CA VAL A 177 10.06 -2.83 -7.30
C VAL A 177 11.06 -3.86 -6.80
N ASP A 178 12.33 -3.59 -6.97
CA ASP A 178 13.40 -4.50 -6.58
C ASP A 178 13.50 -4.66 -5.05
N VAL A 179 13.77 -5.87 -4.60
CA VAL A 179 14.19 -6.10 -3.21
C VAL A 179 15.62 -5.59 -3.01
N ASP A 180 15.87 -4.89 -1.90
CA ASP A 180 17.24 -4.60 -1.46
C ASP A 180 17.92 -5.93 -1.08
N GLN A 181 18.71 -6.48 -2.01
CA GLN A 181 19.33 -7.79 -1.86
C GLN A 181 20.26 -7.86 -0.64
N ALA A 182 20.93 -6.77 -0.29
CA ALA A 182 21.82 -6.76 0.87
C ALA A 182 21.01 -6.90 2.18
N LYS A 183 19.93 -6.15 2.32
CA LYS A 183 19.02 -6.25 3.48
C LYS A 183 18.32 -7.60 3.53
N TRP A 184 17.87 -8.10 2.38
CA TRP A 184 17.22 -9.39 2.28
C TRP A 184 18.16 -10.54 2.70
N GLN A 185 19.40 -10.56 2.20
CA GLN A 185 20.38 -11.56 2.59
C GLN A 185 20.76 -11.48 4.09
N ALA A 186 20.81 -10.26 4.65
CA ALA A 186 21.01 -10.10 6.10
C ALA A 186 19.83 -10.67 6.90
N GLN A 187 18.58 -10.42 6.47
CA GLN A 187 17.37 -10.98 7.09
C GLN A 187 17.37 -12.53 7.00
N LEU A 188 17.72 -13.10 5.84
CA LEU A 188 17.81 -14.54 5.66
C LEU A 188 18.91 -15.16 6.54
N THR A 189 20.06 -14.50 6.67
CA THR A 189 21.16 -14.96 7.54
C THR A 189 20.70 -14.99 8.99
N GLN A 190 20.01 -13.94 9.45
CA GLN A 190 19.42 -13.89 10.79
C GLN A 190 18.39 -15.01 10.98
N PHE A 191 17.46 -15.18 10.03
CA PHE A 191 16.45 -16.26 10.06
C PHE A 191 17.08 -17.64 10.15
N ARG A 192 18.11 -17.93 9.35
CA ARG A 192 18.79 -19.22 9.33
C ARG A 192 19.48 -19.53 10.66
N ALA A 193 20.01 -18.50 11.33
CA ALA A 193 20.67 -18.61 12.63
C ALA A 193 19.69 -18.76 13.81
N MET A 194 18.40 -18.53 13.63
CA MET A 194 17.40 -18.66 14.68
C MET A 194 17.29 -20.12 15.15
N THR A 195 17.27 -20.33 16.47
CA THR A 195 16.99 -21.62 17.07
C THR A 195 15.48 -21.81 17.17
N PRO A 196 14.92 -22.90 16.60
CA PRO A 196 13.49 -23.15 16.72
C PRO A 196 13.12 -23.54 18.15
N ALA A 197 11.94 -23.15 18.61
CA ALA A 197 11.38 -23.58 19.87
C ALA A 197 11.07 -25.10 19.85
N PRO A 198 11.22 -25.81 20.96
CA PRO A 198 10.86 -27.23 21.03
C PRO A 198 9.35 -27.40 20.81
N VAL A 199 8.96 -28.25 19.87
CA VAL A 199 7.57 -28.58 19.60
C VAL A 199 7.04 -29.57 20.62
N PRO A 200 5.98 -29.30 21.39
CA PRO A 200 5.36 -30.25 22.29
C PRO A 200 4.89 -31.52 21.58
N ALA A 201 4.88 -32.63 22.28
CA ALA A 201 4.51 -33.92 21.71
C ALA A 201 3.04 -33.99 21.26
N ASP A 202 2.17 -33.19 21.89
CA ASP A 202 0.73 -33.05 21.63
C ASP A 202 0.38 -31.89 20.68
N ALA A 203 1.38 -31.19 20.16
CA ALA A 203 1.15 -30.08 19.22
C ALA A 203 0.47 -30.55 17.93
N VAL A 204 -0.47 -29.77 17.43
CA VAL A 204 -1.13 -30.01 16.14
C VAL A 204 -0.11 -29.87 15.02
N ARG A 205 0.03 -30.90 14.19
CA ARG A 205 1.01 -30.97 13.10
C ARG A 205 0.45 -30.35 11.81
N VAL A 206 0.37 -29.01 11.79
CA VAL A 206 0.00 -28.20 10.63
C VAL A 206 1.02 -27.06 10.52
N PRO A 207 1.68 -26.86 9.38
CA PRO A 207 2.68 -25.81 9.20
C PRO A 207 2.03 -24.44 9.10
N GLU A 208 1.60 -23.88 10.26
CA GLU A 208 0.75 -22.67 10.27
C GLU A 208 0.93 -21.86 11.56
N PHE A 209 0.91 -20.54 11.43
CA PHE A 209 0.60 -19.62 12.52
C PHE A 209 -0.43 -18.57 12.05
N ASN A 210 -1.00 -17.81 12.97
CA ASN A 210 -1.92 -16.76 12.62
C ASN A 210 -1.63 -15.43 13.34
N ALA A 211 -2.17 -14.35 12.77
CA ALA A 211 -2.38 -13.08 13.45
C ALA A 211 -3.90 -12.82 13.50
N THR A 212 -4.37 -12.23 14.58
CA THR A 212 -5.78 -11.83 14.73
C THR A 212 -5.84 -10.32 14.75
N CYS A 213 -6.59 -9.72 13.82
CA CYS A 213 -6.68 -8.28 13.68
C CYS A 213 -8.14 -7.82 13.79
N THR A 214 -8.41 -6.79 14.60
CA THR A 214 -9.71 -6.13 14.59
C THR A 214 -9.81 -5.17 13.42
N TYR A 215 -11.03 -4.84 13.00
CA TYR A 215 -11.30 -3.78 12.05
C TYR A 215 -10.65 -2.47 12.53
N SER A 216 -10.05 -1.72 11.61
CA SER A 216 -9.38 -0.45 11.91
C SER A 216 -10.19 0.75 11.43
N HIS A 217 -10.42 0.85 10.14
CA HIS A 217 -11.11 1.96 9.49
C HIS A 217 -11.47 1.60 8.04
N SER A 218 -12.26 2.46 7.38
CA SER A 218 -12.47 2.39 5.94
C SER A 218 -12.09 3.70 5.25
N LYS A 219 -11.50 3.58 4.05
CA LYS A 219 -11.15 4.69 3.16
C LYS A 219 -11.25 4.26 1.71
N PRO A 220 -11.51 5.18 0.78
CA PRO A 220 -11.43 4.91 -0.67
C PRO A 220 -9.98 5.01 -1.17
N ASP A 221 -9.06 4.45 -0.42
CA ASP A 221 -7.61 4.50 -0.64
C ASP A 221 -7.05 3.12 -0.94
N ASP A 222 -5.99 3.05 -1.73
CA ASP A 222 -5.24 1.85 -2.03
C ASP A 222 -3.76 2.18 -2.20
N PRO A 223 -2.92 1.97 -1.18
CA PRO A 223 -1.50 2.30 -1.27
C PRO A 223 -0.67 1.34 -2.14
N ILE A 224 -1.25 0.29 -2.69
CA ILE A 224 -0.59 -0.59 -3.66
C ILE A 224 -0.98 -0.19 -5.09
N VAL A 225 -2.28 -0.12 -5.41
CA VAL A 225 -2.77 0.15 -6.78
C VAL A 225 -2.79 1.63 -7.12
N ALA A 226 -3.06 2.48 -6.13
CA ALA A 226 -3.17 3.94 -6.30
C ALA A 226 -2.41 4.70 -5.21
N PRO A 227 -1.09 4.42 -5.01
CA PRO A 227 -0.31 5.07 -3.95
C PRO A 227 -0.21 6.57 -4.17
N GLY A 228 -0.30 7.31 -3.07
CA GLY A 228 -0.29 8.77 -3.10
C GLY A 228 -1.56 9.42 -3.64
N LEU A 229 -2.60 8.66 -3.97
CA LEU A 229 -3.83 9.13 -4.60
C LEU A 229 -5.04 8.90 -3.68
N PRO A 230 -5.29 9.76 -2.70
CA PRO A 230 -6.43 9.60 -1.80
C PRO A 230 -7.76 9.68 -2.58
N GLY A 231 -8.66 8.76 -2.27
CA GLY A 231 -9.96 8.70 -2.93
C GLY A 231 -9.96 8.13 -4.35
N ALA A 232 -8.84 7.63 -4.84
CA ALA A 232 -8.73 7.09 -6.21
C ALA A 232 -9.16 5.62 -6.35
N SER A 233 -9.50 4.97 -5.24
CA SER A 233 -9.96 3.58 -5.23
C SER A 233 -11.42 3.48 -4.78
N HIS A 234 -12.02 2.29 -4.91
CA HIS A 234 -13.28 2.00 -4.23
C HIS A 234 -13.04 1.91 -2.71
N MET A 235 -14.13 1.90 -1.95
CA MET A 235 -14.03 1.83 -0.50
C MET A 235 -13.40 0.52 -0.04
N HIS A 236 -12.33 0.60 0.75
CA HIS A 236 -11.69 -0.53 1.41
C HIS A 236 -11.91 -0.52 2.93
N SER A 237 -11.99 -1.71 3.51
CA SER A 237 -11.95 -1.95 4.95
C SER A 237 -10.55 -2.40 5.33
N PHE A 238 -9.89 -1.65 6.22
CA PHE A 238 -8.50 -1.83 6.62
C PHE A 238 -8.37 -2.55 7.96
N PHE A 239 -7.30 -3.37 8.06
CA PHE A 239 -6.88 -4.09 9.27
C PHE A 239 -5.36 -3.93 9.43
N GLY A 240 -4.85 -4.24 10.62
CA GLY A 240 -3.42 -4.14 10.92
C GLY A 240 -3.02 -2.72 11.26
N ASN A 241 -2.07 -2.15 10.56
CA ASN A 241 -1.56 -0.83 10.85
C ASN A 241 -2.66 0.24 10.75
N LYS A 242 -2.86 0.99 11.86
CA LYS A 242 -3.96 1.96 11.98
C LYS A 242 -3.72 3.26 11.22
N SER A 243 -2.52 3.47 10.68
CA SER A 243 -2.18 4.67 9.91
C SER A 243 -2.31 4.47 8.40
N THR A 244 -2.81 3.31 7.95
CA THR A 244 -2.88 2.96 6.52
C THR A 244 -3.81 3.91 5.77
N ASP A 245 -3.29 4.48 4.69
CA ASP A 245 -4.01 5.35 3.75
C ASP A 245 -3.29 5.36 2.40
N ALA A 246 -3.72 6.20 1.45
CA ALA A 246 -3.11 6.31 0.13
C ALA A 246 -1.60 6.64 0.15
N PHE A 247 -1.09 7.26 1.22
CA PHE A 247 0.32 7.66 1.35
C PHE A 247 1.18 6.63 2.10
N THR A 248 0.64 5.46 2.36
CA THR A 248 1.33 4.41 3.13
C THR A 248 2.53 3.86 2.37
N THR A 249 3.67 3.84 3.02
CA THR A 249 4.93 3.26 2.56
C THR A 249 5.45 2.26 3.59
N THR A 250 6.43 1.44 3.23
CA THR A 250 7.14 0.57 4.17
C THR A 250 7.65 1.35 5.39
N GLN A 251 8.21 2.53 5.16
CA GLN A 251 8.77 3.37 6.23
C GLN A 251 7.67 3.92 7.14
N SER A 252 6.53 4.37 6.58
CA SER A 252 5.43 4.88 7.39
C SER A 252 4.79 3.79 8.26
N LEU A 253 4.67 2.55 7.73
CA LEU A 253 4.18 1.41 8.51
C LEU A 253 5.11 1.09 9.69
N LEU A 254 6.43 1.10 9.47
CA LEU A 254 7.42 0.84 10.52
C LEU A 254 7.51 1.97 11.55
N ALA A 255 7.30 3.22 11.12
CA ALA A 255 7.32 4.39 12.00
C ALA A 255 6.05 4.49 12.87
N ASN A 256 4.89 4.07 12.34
CA ASN A 256 3.61 4.09 13.02
C ASN A 256 3.32 2.71 13.64
N THR A 257 3.68 2.54 14.90
CA THR A 257 3.59 1.24 15.60
C THR A 257 2.20 0.88 16.10
N GLY A 258 1.19 1.71 15.83
CA GLY A 258 -0.21 1.43 16.17
C GLY A 258 -0.80 0.38 15.22
N THR A 259 -1.04 -0.83 15.72
CA THR A 259 -1.67 -1.92 14.97
C THR A 259 -2.96 -2.38 15.64
N SER A 260 -3.88 -2.94 14.86
CA SER A 260 -5.06 -3.64 15.36
C SER A 260 -4.83 -5.15 15.50
N CYS A 261 -3.62 -5.62 15.18
CA CYS A 261 -3.28 -7.03 15.20
C CYS A 261 -2.68 -7.51 16.52
N THR A 262 -2.94 -8.75 16.84
CA THR A 262 -2.20 -9.55 17.81
C THR A 262 -1.45 -10.63 17.02
N PRO A 263 -0.12 -10.66 17.11
CA PRO A 263 0.76 -9.89 17.99
C PRO A 263 1.00 -8.45 17.50
N ALA A 264 1.32 -7.54 18.44
CA ALA A 264 1.63 -6.15 18.15
C ALA A 264 2.93 -5.94 17.34
N LYS A 265 3.67 -7.01 17.04
CA LYS A 265 4.83 -7.02 16.15
C LYS A 265 4.46 -7.14 14.67
N ASP A 266 3.20 -7.40 14.39
CA ASP A 266 2.62 -7.32 13.05
C ASP A 266 2.15 -5.88 12.78
N LEU A 267 3.00 -5.10 12.12
CA LEU A 267 2.73 -3.74 11.67
C LEU A 267 2.26 -3.70 10.21
N SER A 268 1.99 -4.87 9.62
CA SER A 268 1.52 -4.95 8.24
C SER A 268 0.17 -4.29 8.06
N ALA A 269 -0.11 -3.91 6.84
CA ALA A 269 -1.42 -3.45 6.42
C ALA A 269 -2.12 -4.51 5.56
N TYR A 270 -3.42 -4.67 5.81
CA TYR A 270 -4.29 -5.59 5.10
C TYR A 270 -5.57 -4.87 4.76
N TRP A 271 -6.08 -5.03 3.53
CA TRP A 271 -7.37 -4.45 3.18
C TRP A 271 -8.10 -5.29 2.15
N ILE A 272 -9.40 -5.10 2.13
CA ILE A 272 -10.35 -5.75 1.26
C ILE A 272 -11.42 -4.75 0.83
N PRO A 273 -12.16 -4.99 -0.27
CA PRO A 273 -13.30 -4.15 -0.61
C PRO A 273 -14.35 -4.19 0.51
N THR A 274 -14.85 -3.02 0.88
CA THR A 274 -15.91 -2.92 1.89
C THR A 274 -17.17 -3.67 1.45
N LEU A 275 -17.71 -4.48 2.36
CA LEU A 275 -19.00 -5.15 2.17
C LEU A 275 -20.12 -4.15 2.44
N TYR A 276 -21.13 -4.16 1.59
CA TYR A 276 -22.38 -3.45 1.78
C TYR A 276 -23.55 -4.41 1.86
N GLU A 277 -24.47 -4.13 2.78
CA GLU A 277 -25.78 -4.75 2.86
C GLU A 277 -26.84 -3.67 2.64
N ARG A 278 -27.62 -3.77 1.56
CA ARG A 278 -28.64 -2.78 1.16
C ARG A 278 -28.12 -1.34 1.16
N GLY A 279 -26.91 -1.17 0.63
CA GLY A 279 -26.23 0.12 0.50
C GLY A 279 -25.61 0.66 1.79
N LYS A 280 -25.68 -0.07 2.92
CA LYS A 280 -24.96 0.28 4.15
C LYS A 280 -23.70 -0.55 4.27
N ALA A 281 -22.59 0.11 4.60
CA ALA A 281 -21.35 -0.59 4.91
C ALA A 281 -21.53 -1.50 6.13
N VAL A 282 -20.99 -2.72 6.02
CA VAL A 282 -20.97 -3.70 7.11
C VAL A 282 -19.54 -3.76 7.65
N GLU A 283 -19.35 -3.28 8.87
CA GLU A 283 -18.07 -3.39 9.55
C GLU A 283 -17.83 -4.87 9.93
N PRO A 284 -16.64 -5.43 9.58
CA PRO A 284 -16.30 -6.79 9.98
C PRO A 284 -16.09 -6.90 11.50
N ASP A 285 -16.45 -8.04 12.09
CA ASP A 285 -16.13 -8.38 13.48
C ASP A 285 -14.62 -8.46 13.70
N GLY A 286 -13.89 -8.95 12.68
CA GLY A 286 -12.44 -9.07 12.70
C GLY A 286 -11.94 -9.99 11.59
N MET A 287 -10.63 -10.09 11.53
CA MET A 287 -9.90 -10.89 10.55
C MET A 287 -8.90 -11.81 11.26
N ILE A 288 -8.82 -13.05 10.82
CA ILE A 288 -7.69 -13.94 11.09
C ILE A 288 -6.85 -13.98 9.81
N VAL A 289 -5.59 -13.61 9.92
CA VAL A 289 -4.59 -13.79 8.86
C VAL A 289 -3.81 -15.05 9.16
N TYR A 290 -4.00 -16.08 8.37
CA TYR A 290 -3.23 -17.30 8.46
C TYR A 290 -1.97 -17.21 7.60
N TYR A 291 -0.86 -17.70 8.14
CA TYR A 291 0.42 -17.85 7.47
C TYR A 291 0.80 -19.34 7.54
N GLY A 292 0.78 -20.02 6.42
CA GLY A 292 1.04 -21.45 6.38
C GLY A 292 2.01 -21.85 5.28
N SER A 293 2.11 -23.15 5.05
CA SER A 293 2.81 -23.70 3.88
C SER A 293 1.93 -24.76 3.22
N ARG A 294 1.86 -24.72 1.89
CA ARG A 294 1.20 -25.74 1.06
C ARG A 294 2.19 -26.76 0.49
N LEU A 295 3.48 -26.59 0.84
CA LEU A 295 4.50 -27.52 0.40
C LEU A 295 4.42 -28.82 1.20
N PRO A 296 4.64 -29.99 0.58
CA PRO A 296 4.81 -31.26 1.28
C PRO A 296 5.98 -31.22 2.27
N ASP A 297 7.04 -30.48 1.93
CA ASP A 297 8.16 -30.16 2.82
C ASP A 297 8.19 -28.64 3.07
N PRO A 298 7.67 -28.17 4.22
CA PRO A 298 7.63 -26.74 4.53
C PRO A 298 8.99 -26.16 4.97
N THR A 299 10.04 -26.97 5.10
CA THR A 299 11.38 -26.53 5.57
C THR A 299 12.03 -25.52 4.64
N ALA A 300 11.63 -25.49 3.37
CA ALA A 300 12.09 -24.52 2.38
C ALA A 300 11.47 -23.12 2.53
N THR A 301 10.42 -22.97 3.34
CA THR A 301 9.71 -21.69 3.50
C THR A 301 10.57 -20.67 4.25
N VAL A 302 10.72 -19.47 3.67
CA VAL A 302 11.44 -18.35 4.29
C VAL A 302 10.47 -17.20 4.58
N PRO A 303 10.76 -16.32 5.56
CA PRO A 303 9.91 -15.18 5.86
C PRO A 303 9.84 -14.20 4.66
N PHE A 304 8.82 -13.38 4.60
CA PHE A 304 8.73 -12.29 3.61
C PHE A 304 9.85 -11.25 3.81
N PRO A 305 10.41 -10.69 2.74
CA PRO A 305 11.24 -9.50 2.86
C PRO A 305 10.43 -8.32 3.36
N GLN A 306 11.09 -7.37 4.04
CA GLN A 306 10.46 -6.15 4.51
C GLN A 306 9.93 -5.33 3.34
N GLY A 307 8.68 -4.86 3.43
CA GLY A 307 8.05 -4.06 2.38
C GLY A 307 7.45 -4.86 1.22
N PHE A 308 7.45 -6.19 1.32
CA PHE A 308 6.79 -7.07 0.33
C PHE A 308 5.30 -6.79 0.27
N ARG A 309 4.74 -6.72 -0.93
CA ARG A 309 3.32 -6.49 -1.15
C ARG A 309 2.80 -7.34 -2.29
N MET A 310 1.54 -7.75 -2.21
CA MET A 310 0.87 -8.53 -3.24
C MET A 310 -0.64 -8.39 -3.15
N ILE A 311 -1.31 -8.60 -4.29
CA ILE A 311 -2.76 -8.61 -4.42
C ILE A 311 -3.22 -10.02 -4.78
N ALA A 312 -4.26 -10.49 -4.10
CA ALA A 312 -4.98 -11.71 -4.48
C ALA A 312 -6.41 -11.40 -4.93
N GLY A 313 -6.98 -12.28 -5.75
CA GLY A 313 -8.32 -12.08 -6.30
C GLY A 313 -8.34 -11.15 -7.52
N ASN A 314 -9.54 -10.69 -7.93
CA ASN A 314 -9.71 -9.84 -9.10
C ASN A 314 -10.87 -8.86 -8.92
N ALA A 315 -10.57 -7.61 -8.59
CA ALA A 315 -11.54 -6.54 -8.40
C ALA A 315 -12.47 -6.28 -9.61
N LYS A 316 -12.03 -6.67 -10.81
CA LYS A 316 -12.76 -6.42 -12.07
C LYS A 316 -13.68 -7.59 -12.47
N LEU A 317 -13.67 -8.69 -11.72
CA LEU A 317 -14.49 -9.86 -12.06
C LEU A 317 -15.95 -9.62 -11.67
N GLN A 318 -16.85 -9.59 -12.65
CA GLN A 318 -18.28 -9.33 -12.47
C GLN A 318 -19.14 -10.46 -13.08
N VAL A 319 -18.72 -11.70 -12.88
CA VAL A 319 -19.43 -12.92 -13.30
C VAL A 319 -19.49 -13.91 -12.14
N ALA A 320 -20.40 -14.86 -12.15
CA ALA A 320 -20.48 -15.84 -11.07
C ALA A 320 -19.15 -16.58 -10.86
N THR A 321 -18.72 -16.70 -9.61
CA THR A 321 -17.51 -17.45 -9.25
C THR A 321 -17.79 -18.94 -9.40
N PRO A 322 -16.87 -19.74 -9.99
CA PRO A 322 -17.05 -21.19 -10.06
C PRO A 322 -17.21 -21.79 -8.64
N ALA A 323 -18.11 -22.76 -8.54
CA ALA A 323 -18.30 -23.51 -7.29
C ALA A 323 -16.98 -24.16 -6.85
N GLY A 324 -16.67 -24.11 -5.54
CA GLY A 324 -15.43 -24.65 -5.00
C GLY A 324 -14.20 -23.74 -5.16
N SER A 325 -14.38 -22.51 -5.65
CA SER A 325 -13.28 -21.52 -5.64
C SER A 325 -12.71 -21.36 -4.21
N PRO A 326 -11.36 -21.30 -4.04
CA PRO A 326 -10.76 -21.04 -2.72
C PRO A 326 -11.07 -19.63 -2.20
N ASN A 327 -11.37 -18.70 -3.11
CA ASN A 327 -11.72 -17.31 -2.80
C ASN A 327 -13.24 -17.17 -2.90
N GLN A 328 -13.91 -17.17 -1.78
CA GLN A 328 -15.37 -17.13 -1.75
C GLN A 328 -15.92 -16.73 -0.39
N PHE A 329 -17.22 -16.45 -0.36
CA PHE A 329 -17.99 -16.30 0.87
C PHE A 329 -18.55 -17.66 1.31
N TRP A 330 -18.61 -17.84 2.64
CA TRP A 330 -19.19 -19.03 3.27
C TRP A 330 -19.81 -18.69 4.62
N CYS A 331 -20.49 -19.63 5.25
CA CYS A 331 -21.16 -19.44 6.53
C CYS A 331 -20.41 -20.14 7.66
N ALA A 332 -20.15 -19.42 8.75
CA ALA A 332 -19.57 -19.96 9.98
C ALA A 332 -20.61 -19.94 11.10
N GLY A 333 -20.90 -21.11 11.66
CA GLY A 333 -21.82 -21.27 12.78
C GLY A 333 -21.26 -22.21 13.85
N PRO A 334 -22.08 -22.64 14.81
CA PRO A 334 -21.69 -23.61 15.82
C PRO A 334 -21.11 -24.87 15.16
N GLY A 335 -19.86 -25.19 15.46
CA GLY A 335 -19.17 -26.33 14.86
C GLY A 335 -18.31 -26.03 13.62
N GLY A 336 -18.20 -24.75 13.20
CA GLY A 336 -17.37 -24.33 12.09
C GLY A 336 -18.14 -23.94 10.84
N GLU A 337 -17.69 -24.37 9.66
CA GLU A 337 -18.35 -24.07 8.39
C GLU A 337 -19.72 -24.78 8.33
N THR A 338 -20.77 -23.99 8.06
CA THR A 338 -22.16 -24.49 7.99
C THR A 338 -22.78 -24.36 6.60
N GLY A 339 -22.08 -23.78 5.63
CA GLY A 339 -22.53 -23.68 4.25
C GLY A 339 -21.63 -22.82 3.38
N ARG A 340 -21.67 -23.10 2.08
CA ARG A 340 -20.99 -22.32 1.03
C ARG A 340 -22.00 -21.95 -0.05
N SER A 341 -21.66 -20.94 -0.84
CA SER A 341 -22.38 -20.65 -2.05
C SER A 341 -22.30 -21.84 -3.01
N ALA A 342 -23.42 -22.27 -3.55
CA ALA A 342 -23.49 -23.34 -4.53
C ALA A 342 -23.11 -22.90 -5.95
N ASP A 343 -23.22 -21.61 -6.24
CA ASP A 343 -23.05 -21.01 -7.57
C ASP A 343 -21.96 -19.91 -7.58
N GLY A 344 -21.20 -19.75 -6.49
CA GLY A 344 -20.18 -18.73 -6.35
C GLY A 344 -20.70 -17.33 -6.04
N ASN A 345 -21.99 -17.18 -5.75
CA ASN A 345 -22.60 -15.95 -5.28
C ASN A 345 -22.64 -15.90 -3.74
N TRP A 346 -23.50 -15.06 -3.18
CA TRP A 346 -23.68 -14.92 -1.74
C TRP A 346 -24.31 -16.17 -1.13
N PRO A 347 -23.72 -16.78 -0.09
CA PRO A 347 -24.36 -17.86 0.63
C PRO A 347 -25.50 -17.32 1.49
N GLN A 348 -26.53 -18.14 1.70
CA GLN A 348 -27.57 -17.89 2.70
C GLN A 348 -27.23 -18.63 3.98
N CYS A 349 -26.80 -17.90 4.99
CA CYS A 349 -26.42 -18.47 6.27
C CYS A 349 -27.64 -18.65 7.19
N ALA A 350 -27.58 -19.66 8.04
CA ALA A 350 -28.57 -19.78 9.14
C ALA A 350 -28.48 -18.53 10.06
N PRO A 351 -29.55 -18.13 10.74
CA PRO A 351 -29.55 -16.95 11.62
C PRO A 351 -28.48 -16.95 12.73
N THR A 352 -27.97 -18.14 13.07
CA THR A 352 -26.90 -18.34 14.08
C THR A 352 -25.50 -18.42 13.47
N ALA A 353 -25.36 -18.23 12.15
CA ALA A 353 -24.10 -18.34 11.44
C ALA A 353 -23.72 -16.98 10.81
N ASN A 354 -22.49 -16.59 10.96
CA ASN A 354 -21.96 -15.37 10.37
C ASN A 354 -21.52 -15.59 8.91
N LEU A 355 -21.65 -14.55 8.10
CA LEU A 355 -21.03 -14.50 6.79
C LEU A 355 -19.52 -14.36 6.94
N VAL A 356 -18.77 -15.17 6.21
CA VAL A 356 -17.30 -15.15 6.20
C VAL A 356 -16.78 -14.91 4.80
N TYR A 357 -15.83 -14.02 4.69
CA TYR A 357 -15.02 -13.73 3.50
C TYR A 357 -13.72 -14.52 3.59
N GLN A 358 -13.42 -15.34 2.60
CA GLN A 358 -12.15 -16.09 2.54
C GLN A 358 -11.39 -15.75 1.26
N LEU A 359 -10.12 -15.39 1.42
CA LEU A 359 -9.19 -15.08 0.34
C LEU A 359 -7.85 -15.76 0.59
N VAL A 360 -7.24 -16.26 -0.48
CA VAL A 360 -5.97 -16.99 -0.44
C VAL A 360 -4.98 -16.36 -1.40
N PHE A 361 -3.75 -16.14 -0.92
CA PHE A 361 -2.67 -15.51 -1.66
C PHE A 361 -1.66 -16.53 -2.20
N PRO A 362 -0.90 -16.17 -3.25
CA PRO A 362 0.25 -16.94 -3.73
C PRO A 362 1.30 -17.18 -2.66
N ASP A 363 2.08 -18.26 -2.81
CA ASP A 363 3.06 -18.75 -1.84
C ASP A 363 4.44 -19.09 -2.44
N CYS A 364 4.65 -18.76 -3.72
CA CYS A 364 5.94 -18.81 -4.40
C CYS A 364 6.30 -17.43 -4.94
N TRP A 365 7.55 -17.01 -4.71
CA TRP A 365 8.06 -15.69 -5.05
C TRP A 365 9.27 -15.80 -6.00
N ASP A 366 9.47 -14.78 -6.85
CA ASP A 366 10.58 -14.74 -7.80
C ASP A 366 11.97 -14.49 -7.15
N GLY A 367 12.00 -14.09 -5.85
CA GLY A 367 13.23 -13.81 -5.11
C GLY A 367 13.91 -12.49 -5.45
N LYS A 368 13.25 -11.63 -6.23
CA LYS A 368 13.86 -10.42 -6.80
C LYS A 368 13.06 -9.16 -6.51
N HIS A 369 11.73 -9.20 -6.54
CA HIS A 369 10.90 -8.02 -6.52
C HIS A 369 9.97 -8.00 -5.30
N LEU A 370 9.86 -6.85 -4.66
CA LEU A 370 8.88 -6.60 -3.60
C LEU A 370 7.47 -6.41 -4.16
N ASP A 371 7.39 -5.98 -5.42
CA ASP A 371 6.15 -5.71 -6.14
C ASP A 371 6.38 -5.80 -7.65
N SER A 372 5.31 -5.96 -8.42
CA SER A 372 5.29 -5.96 -9.89
C SER A 372 4.27 -4.96 -10.41
N PRO A 373 4.31 -4.55 -11.69
CA PRO A 373 3.38 -3.57 -12.26
C PRO A 373 1.90 -3.90 -12.11
N ASP A 374 1.58 -5.18 -12.02
CA ASP A 374 0.24 -5.72 -11.80
C ASP A 374 0.01 -6.23 -10.37
N HIS A 375 1.00 -6.05 -9.48
CA HIS A 375 1.01 -6.47 -8.08
C HIS A 375 0.82 -7.98 -7.87
N LYS A 376 1.06 -8.80 -8.91
CA LYS A 376 0.83 -10.25 -8.96
C LYS A 376 1.91 -11.03 -9.68
N SER A 377 2.56 -10.45 -10.71
CA SER A 377 3.50 -11.17 -11.57
C SER A 377 4.85 -11.51 -10.92
N HIS A 378 5.12 -11.04 -9.70
CA HIS A 378 6.30 -11.44 -8.91
C HIS A 378 6.04 -12.66 -8.03
N VAL A 379 4.80 -13.16 -7.99
CA VAL A 379 4.37 -14.33 -7.18
C VAL A 379 3.56 -15.31 -8.00
N ALA A 380 3.50 -16.56 -7.53
CA ALA A 380 2.67 -17.61 -8.08
C ALA A 380 2.18 -18.54 -6.98
N PHE A 381 1.11 -19.28 -7.25
CA PHE A 381 0.71 -20.38 -6.38
C PHE A 381 1.65 -21.58 -6.56
N THR A 382 1.90 -22.32 -5.48
CA THR A 382 2.56 -23.62 -5.52
C THR A 382 1.91 -24.50 -6.58
N TYR A 383 2.73 -25.04 -7.45
CA TYR A 383 2.32 -26.03 -8.46
C TYR A 383 3.06 -27.35 -8.26
N ASP A 384 2.32 -28.47 -8.28
CA ASP A 384 2.85 -29.79 -8.04
C ASP A 384 3.72 -29.91 -6.78
N GLY A 385 3.25 -29.25 -5.69
CA GLY A 385 3.89 -29.29 -4.37
C GLY A 385 5.24 -28.58 -4.26
N LYS A 386 5.58 -27.67 -5.18
CA LYS A 386 6.87 -26.96 -5.15
C LYS A 386 6.80 -25.56 -5.75
N CYS A 387 7.72 -24.70 -5.32
CA CYS A 387 8.08 -23.47 -5.97
C CYS A 387 9.23 -23.72 -6.95
N SER A 388 9.12 -23.28 -8.20
CA SER A 388 10.13 -23.58 -9.23
C SER A 388 10.09 -22.60 -10.39
N GLY A 389 11.04 -22.72 -11.33
CA GLY A 389 11.11 -21.87 -12.53
C GLY A 389 11.32 -20.41 -12.20
N ALA A 390 10.38 -19.55 -12.60
CA ALA A 390 10.44 -18.12 -12.36
C ALA A 390 10.19 -17.73 -10.89
N TYR A 391 9.61 -18.62 -10.08
CA TYR A 391 9.22 -18.38 -8.68
C TYR A 391 9.83 -19.44 -7.74
N PRO A 392 11.18 -19.45 -7.58
CA PRO A 392 11.87 -20.53 -6.86
C PRO A 392 11.83 -20.40 -5.34
N VAL A 393 11.37 -19.27 -4.78
CA VAL A 393 11.42 -19.00 -3.34
C VAL A 393 10.07 -19.28 -2.71
N ALA A 394 10.04 -20.24 -1.78
CA ALA A 394 8.85 -20.52 -1.00
C ALA A 394 8.69 -19.48 0.12
N ILE A 395 7.57 -18.80 0.13
CA ILE A 395 7.15 -17.82 1.16
C ILE A 395 5.88 -18.33 1.86
N PRO A 396 5.52 -17.81 3.04
CA PRO A 396 4.29 -18.23 3.69
C PRO A 396 3.06 -18.04 2.80
N SER A 397 2.22 -19.05 2.72
CA SER A 397 0.89 -18.94 2.13
C SER A 397 0.01 -18.09 3.05
N VAL A 398 -0.33 -16.88 2.63
CA VAL A 398 -1.24 -16.00 3.37
C VAL A 398 -2.69 -16.33 3.01
N SER A 399 -3.58 -16.35 4.00
CA SER A 399 -5.02 -16.33 3.75
C SER A 399 -5.75 -15.45 4.76
N PHE A 400 -6.75 -14.72 4.27
CA PHE A 400 -7.66 -13.93 5.08
C PHE A 400 -8.94 -14.71 5.35
N VAL A 401 -9.37 -14.71 6.60
CA VAL A 401 -10.68 -15.20 7.03
C VAL A 401 -11.32 -14.07 7.84
N ILE A 402 -12.33 -13.43 7.27
CA ILE A 402 -12.95 -12.23 7.82
C ILE A 402 -14.40 -12.55 8.15
N SER A 403 -14.79 -12.33 9.40
CA SER A 403 -16.14 -12.53 9.89
C SER A 403 -16.95 -11.23 9.87
N TYR A 404 -18.20 -11.31 9.45
CA TYR A 404 -19.13 -10.20 9.46
C TYR A 404 -20.33 -10.50 10.37
N PRO A 405 -20.86 -9.49 11.11
CA PRO A 405 -22.01 -9.66 12.00
C PRO A 405 -23.34 -9.70 11.21
N THR A 406 -23.39 -10.53 10.18
CA THR A 406 -24.56 -10.74 9.33
C THR A 406 -24.63 -12.18 8.87
N SER A 407 -25.85 -12.70 8.73
CA SER A 407 -26.08 -14.09 8.30
C SER A 407 -26.04 -14.28 6.78
N GLY A 408 -25.79 -13.23 6.01
CA GLY A 408 -25.85 -13.29 4.57
C GLY A 408 -27.30 -13.38 4.03
N SER A 409 -27.47 -12.87 2.83
CA SER A 409 -28.73 -12.95 2.10
C SER A 409 -28.42 -12.93 0.61
N ALA A 410 -29.19 -13.63 -0.21
CA ALA A 410 -29.06 -13.57 -1.66
C ALA A 410 -29.28 -12.15 -2.20
N ASP A 411 -30.07 -11.35 -1.49
CA ASP A 411 -30.48 -10.02 -1.93
C ASP A 411 -29.83 -8.91 -1.12
N GLY A 412 -29.30 -7.91 -1.81
CA GLY A 412 -28.84 -6.66 -1.23
C GLY A 412 -27.40 -6.62 -0.74
N PHE A 413 -26.61 -7.68 -0.92
CA PHE A 413 -25.17 -7.62 -0.70
C PHE A 413 -24.40 -7.16 -1.95
N SER A 414 -23.38 -6.34 -1.74
CA SER A 414 -22.39 -5.99 -2.76
C SER A 414 -21.04 -5.71 -2.10
N LEU A 415 -19.95 -5.93 -2.83
CA LEU A 415 -18.66 -5.35 -2.48
C LEU A 415 -18.56 -3.95 -3.05
N ALA A 416 -17.71 -3.11 -2.47
CA ALA A 416 -17.36 -1.81 -3.06
C ALA A 416 -16.79 -1.95 -4.49
N SER A 417 -16.22 -3.12 -4.83
CA SER A 417 -15.76 -3.52 -6.16
C SER A 417 -16.85 -4.13 -7.04
N GLY A 418 -18.07 -4.43 -6.50
CA GLY A 418 -19.19 -4.98 -7.25
C GLY A 418 -19.72 -6.32 -6.74
N MET A 419 -19.77 -7.34 -7.61
CA MET A 419 -20.30 -8.67 -7.31
C MET A 419 -19.43 -9.44 -6.30
N ALA A 420 -19.97 -10.50 -5.69
CA ALA A 420 -19.22 -11.41 -4.82
C ALA A 420 -17.93 -11.95 -5.48
N SER A 421 -17.95 -12.14 -6.80
CA SER A 421 -16.80 -12.59 -7.59
C SER A 421 -15.66 -11.56 -7.69
N SER A 422 -15.93 -10.28 -7.42
CA SER A 422 -14.90 -9.25 -7.36
C SER A 422 -14.08 -9.28 -6.05
N ILE A 423 -14.20 -10.37 -5.30
CA ILE A 423 -13.43 -10.66 -4.10
C ILE A 423 -11.92 -10.54 -4.38
N HIS A 424 -11.25 -9.67 -3.66
CA HIS A 424 -9.80 -9.45 -3.72
C HIS A 424 -9.32 -8.95 -2.36
N GLY A 425 -8.03 -8.87 -2.19
CA GLY A 425 -7.44 -8.27 -1.00
C GLY A 425 -5.97 -8.05 -1.18
N ASP A 426 -5.44 -7.24 -0.34
CA ASP A 426 -4.15 -6.61 -0.43
C ASP A 426 -3.36 -6.87 0.85
N PHE A 427 -2.10 -7.18 0.67
CA PHE A 427 -1.16 -7.45 1.74
C PHE A 427 0.11 -6.62 1.55
N PHE A 428 0.42 -5.79 2.55
CA PHE A 428 1.65 -5.01 2.60
C PHE A 428 2.42 -5.36 3.87
N ASN A 429 3.50 -6.13 3.71
CA ASN A 429 4.29 -6.68 4.81
C ASN A 429 5.12 -5.61 5.53
N ALA A 430 4.87 -5.45 6.82
CA ALA A 430 5.69 -4.65 7.74
C ALA A 430 5.85 -5.35 9.10
N TRP A 431 5.84 -6.67 9.14
CA TRP A 431 6.19 -7.41 10.34
C TRP A 431 7.58 -7.01 10.86
N ASP A 432 7.73 -6.99 12.18
CA ASP A 432 9.07 -7.07 12.77
C ASP A 432 9.76 -8.33 12.23
N THR A 433 10.92 -8.15 11.59
CA THR A 433 11.60 -9.23 10.84
C THR A 433 12.05 -10.40 11.73
N VAL A 434 12.39 -10.12 12.99
CA VAL A 434 12.76 -11.15 13.97
C VAL A 434 11.52 -11.93 14.38
N ALA A 435 10.44 -11.25 14.71
CA ALA A 435 9.19 -11.90 15.12
C ALA A 435 8.58 -12.75 14.00
N LEU A 436 8.56 -12.26 12.75
CA LEU A 436 8.13 -13.05 11.61
C LEU A 436 9.04 -14.26 11.38
N GLY A 437 10.35 -14.04 11.37
CA GLY A 437 11.34 -15.11 11.18
C GLY A 437 11.19 -16.21 12.22
N GLN A 438 11.04 -15.86 13.50
CA GLN A 438 10.86 -16.84 14.57
C GLN A 438 9.57 -17.65 14.39
N ARG A 439 8.45 -17.02 14.00
CA ARG A 439 7.19 -17.74 13.72
C ARG A 439 7.29 -18.69 12.54
N VAL A 440 7.93 -18.26 11.45
CA VAL A 440 8.19 -19.15 10.31
C VAL A 440 9.05 -20.32 10.77
N LYS A 441 10.09 -20.08 11.60
CA LYS A 441 11.00 -21.10 12.11
C LYS A 441 10.31 -22.08 13.04
N ASP A 442 9.53 -21.59 14.00
CA ASP A 442 8.89 -22.40 15.02
C ASP A 442 7.69 -23.18 14.49
N CYS A 443 6.86 -22.53 13.68
CA CYS A 443 5.55 -23.05 13.32
C CYS A 443 5.56 -23.71 11.94
N ILE A 444 6.02 -23.00 10.90
CA ILE A 444 5.94 -23.49 9.52
C ILE A 444 7.03 -24.55 9.28
N VAL A 445 8.30 -24.20 9.52
CA VAL A 445 9.46 -25.10 9.25
C VAL A 445 9.37 -26.40 10.05
N GLN A 446 8.81 -26.37 11.27
CA GLN A 446 8.63 -27.55 12.11
C GLN A 446 7.30 -28.28 11.92
N SER A 447 6.47 -27.85 10.95
CA SER A 447 5.12 -28.41 10.74
C SER A 447 4.31 -28.46 12.04
N ALA A 448 4.24 -27.34 12.76
CA ALA A 448 3.51 -27.23 14.01
C ALA A 448 2.58 -26.02 13.98
N LYS A 449 1.36 -26.15 14.48
CA LYS A 449 0.41 -25.04 14.51
C LYS A 449 0.68 -24.15 15.70
N CYS A 450 0.86 -22.84 15.43
CA CYS A 450 0.95 -21.84 16.48
C CYS A 450 -0.26 -20.89 16.43
N ASN A 451 -0.65 -20.41 17.61
CA ASN A 451 -1.69 -19.38 17.76
C ASN A 451 -1.13 -17.97 17.52
N SER A 452 -1.98 -16.95 17.66
CA SER A 452 -1.60 -15.54 17.48
C SER A 452 -0.55 -15.05 18.50
N ALA A 453 -0.43 -15.68 19.67
CA ALA A 453 0.65 -15.39 20.61
C ALA A 453 2.01 -16.00 20.18
N GLY A 454 2.02 -16.95 19.22
CA GLY A 454 3.20 -17.67 18.76
C GLY A 454 3.54 -18.87 19.61
N THR A 455 2.58 -19.39 20.36
CA THR A 455 2.69 -20.64 21.13
C THR A 455 1.98 -21.76 20.40
N PHE A 456 2.47 -22.99 20.60
CA PHE A 456 1.89 -24.21 20.05
C PHE A 456 0.54 -24.53 20.65
#